data_b0c6f53c5ccf2d433071762350822d46
#
_entry.id   b0c6f53c5ccf2d433071762350822d46
#
_cell.length_a   1.000
_cell.length_b   1.000
_cell.length_c   1.000
_cell.angle_alpha   90.00
_cell.angle_beta   90.00
_cell.angle_gamma   90.00
#
_symmetry.space_group_name_H-M   'P 1'
#
loop_
_entity.id
_entity.type
_entity.pdbx_description
1 polymer ?
#
loop_
_entity_poly.entity_id
_entity_poly.type
_entity_poly.pdbx_seq_one_letter_code
_entity_poly.pdbx_strand_id
1 'polypeptide(L)'
;MCRSFRSDPLASLRARRAARRSITVAAVVLSLGLGAAGAGDLLSLTADQRQALGVQTGELGTHAGAVATGLPARVVVPPTQVAVLAAPVTGVIHRVDKTHNDRVQAGEPVVSLTSAQLVEDQLALYKAASQHRLTAENAGRDERLLKEGIIAESRYRTARAEEQRALAEVRALRERLRLSGLGADAIRRVEEAAEVSETVSVRSPLAGTIIELHAVPGTRIEIGVPLAEVADLSRLWLEIQVPVAQARLVEVGLPVKVVGAGAAGVVTMIETEISGAETVKVRAEVDAAGDRLRPGQALEVWIGAAVDARQWRVPAAALVWQAGKPFLFVEVPEGFRAQAVTVLNQSAATAGITGELEGNERIATRGVAALKSIWLGGAEGAE
;
A
#
# COMPACT_ATOMS: atom_id res chain seq x y z
N MET A 1 -2.50 -40.85 39.32
CA MET A 1 -1.05 -41.10 39.37
C MET A 1 -0.38 -39.76 39.02
N CYS A 2 0.01 -38.98 39.99
CA CYS A 2 1.35 -38.84 40.61
C CYS A 2 2.39 -38.39 39.61
N ARG A 3 3.10 -37.31 39.70
CA ARG A 3 3.64 -36.37 40.72
C ARG A 3 4.21 -35.16 39.94
N SER A 4 3.94 -33.93 40.19
CA SER A 4 4.54 -32.99 41.16
C SER A 4 6.07 -33.04 41.25
N PHE A 5 6.74 -31.92 40.86
CA PHE A 5 7.82 -31.33 41.65
C PHE A 5 7.97 -29.85 41.33
N ARG A 6 7.74 -29.09 42.30
CA ARG A 6 8.11 -27.71 42.68
C ARG A 6 9.63 -27.65 42.97
N SER A 7 10.30 -26.56 42.71
CA SER A 7 10.70 -25.57 43.77
C SER A 7 11.82 -24.67 43.29
N ASP A 8 11.55 -23.38 43.33
CA ASP A 8 12.50 -22.32 43.71
C ASP A 8 13.01 -22.58 45.14
N PRO A 9 14.03 -21.91 45.72
CA PRO A 9 14.31 -20.48 45.63
C PRO A 9 15.76 -19.98 45.92
N LEU A 10 15.97 -18.73 45.63
CA LEU A 10 16.60 -17.64 46.43
C LEU A 10 17.86 -17.84 47.28
N ALA A 11 18.63 -16.79 47.19
CA ALA A 11 19.43 -16.13 48.27
C ALA A 11 20.93 -16.33 48.15
N SER A 12 21.73 -15.41 48.17
CA SER A 12 21.95 -14.16 48.82
C SER A 12 23.41 -13.95 49.17
N LEU A 13 23.86 -12.71 48.97
CA LEU A 13 24.58 -11.89 49.92
C LEU A 13 26.11 -11.96 50.10
N ARG A 14 26.63 -10.76 49.91
CA ARG A 14 27.68 -10.04 50.70
C ARG A 14 29.16 -10.32 50.42
N ALA A 15 29.79 -9.36 49.78
CA ALA A 15 30.58 -8.27 50.41
C ALA A 15 31.84 -8.68 51.17
N ARG A 16 32.96 -8.13 50.78
CA ARG A 16 33.98 -7.47 51.61
C ARG A 16 35.17 -7.01 50.72
N ARG A 17 35.31 -5.71 50.58
CA ARG A 17 36.36 -4.79 51.06
C ARG A 17 37.78 -5.35 51.19
N ALA A 18 38.64 -4.56 50.52
CA ALA A 18 39.89 -3.89 50.98
C ALA A 18 41.18 -4.47 50.35
N ALA A 19 41.96 -3.73 49.64
CA ALA A 19 43.09 -2.95 50.11
C ALA A 19 44.02 -2.59 48.98
N ARG A 20 44.25 -1.32 48.87
CA ARG A 20 45.40 -0.60 48.33
C ARG A 20 46.65 -1.42 48.00
N ARG A 21 47.23 -1.22 46.78
CA ARG A 21 48.66 -0.94 46.65
C ARG A 21 48.89 -0.21 45.31
N SER A 22 49.42 0.96 45.43
CA SER A 22 49.96 1.82 44.38
C SER A 22 51.16 1.15 43.73
N ILE A 23 51.19 1.09 42.39
CA ILE A 23 52.43 0.97 41.63
C ILE A 23 52.31 1.91 40.44
N THR A 24 53.16 2.93 40.50
CA THR A 24 53.45 3.89 39.45
C THR A 24 54.27 3.23 38.39
N VAL A 25 53.76 3.18 37.13
CA VAL A 25 54.62 2.87 35.96
C VAL A 25 54.16 3.73 34.79
N ALA A 26 55.03 4.63 34.42
CA ALA A 26 55.35 5.23 33.14
C ALA A 26 54.24 5.33 32.06
N ALA A 27 53.90 6.57 31.77
CA ALA A 27 53.20 7.00 30.57
C ALA A 27 54.06 6.70 29.34
N VAL A 28 53.56 5.80 28.50
CA VAL A 28 53.92 5.73 27.07
C VAL A 28 52.76 6.41 26.32
N VAL A 29 53.02 7.65 25.93
CA VAL A 29 52.16 8.39 25.01
C VAL A 29 52.28 7.73 23.63
N LEU A 30 51.31 6.85 23.29
CA LEU A 30 51.12 6.40 21.94
C LEU A 30 50.23 7.45 21.24
N SER A 31 50.85 8.39 20.59
CA SER A 31 50.26 9.32 19.66
C SER A 31 49.74 8.52 18.46
N LEU A 32 48.41 8.14 18.52
CA LEU A 32 47.71 7.78 17.29
C LEU A 32 47.60 9.06 16.45
N GLY A 33 48.32 9.09 15.36
CA GLY A 33 48.22 10.13 14.36
C GLY A 33 46.77 10.25 13.86
N LEU A 34 46.13 11.35 14.14
CA LEU A 34 45.11 11.88 13.26
C LEU A 34 45.81 12.04 11.90
N GLY A 35 45.34 11.24 10.92
CA GLY A 35 45.77 11.39 9.54
C GLY A 35 45.52 12.84 9.12
N ALA A 36 46.58 13.58 8.94
CA ALA A 36 46.54 14.87 8.29
C ALA A 36 45.90 14.69 6.91
N ALA A 37 44.76 15.33 6.66
CA ALA A 37 44.29 15.59 5.33
C ALA A 37 45.44 16.26 4.57
N GLY A 38 45.88 15.59 3.48
CA GLY A 38 47.12 15.96 2.81
C GLY A 38 47.06 17.40 2.27
N ALA A 39 48.09 18.15 2.52
CA ALA A 39 48.30 19.51 2.01
C ALA A 39 48.39 19.60 0.48
N GLY A 40 48.18 18.47 -0.25
CA GLY A 40 48.19 18.37 -1.71
C GLY A 40 46.86 18.63 -2.39
N ASP A 41 45.73 18.75 -1.65
CA ASP A 41 44.39 18.87 -2.20
C ASP A 41 43.88 20.31 -2.35
N LEU A 42 44.64 21.31 -1.87
CA LEU A 42 44.28 22.72 -1.94
C LEU A 42 44.96 23.42 -3.11
N LEU A 43 44.20 23.95 -4.04
CA LEU A 43 44.64 24.80 -5.15
C LEU A 43 44.44 26.26 -4.79
N SER A 44 45.48 26.95 -4.41
CA SER A 44 45.42 28.39 -4.17
C SER A 44 45.39 29.15 -5.52
N LEU A 45 44.33 29.93 -5.74
CA LEU A 45 44.09 30.68 -6.97
C LEU A 45 43.61 32.09 -6.65
N THR A 46 44.25 33.11 -7.22
CA THR A 46 43.75 34.45 -7.16
C THR A 46 42.53 34.69 -8.00
N ALA A 47 41.77 35.74 -7.75
CA ALA A 47 40.56 36.08 -8.53
C ALA A 47 40.89 36.29 -10.03
N ASP A 48 41.99 36.91 -10.36
CA ASP A 48 42.46 37.14 -11.75
C ASP A 48 42.81 35.82 -12.43
N GLN A 49 43.44 34.90 -11.72
CA GLN A 49 43.76 33.56 -12.24
C GLN A 49 42.51 32.74 -12.50
N ARG A 50 41.49 32.80 -11.62
CA ARG A 50 40.18 32.14 -11.84
C ARG A 50 39.51 32.64 -13.11
N GLN A 51 39.52 33.96 -13.33
CA GLN A 51 38.93 34.56 -14.51
C GLN A 51 39.69 34.15 -15.81
N ALA A 52 41.01 34.19 -15.77
CA ALA A 52 41.86 33.79 -16.87
C ALA A 52 41.69 32.33 -17.29
N LEU A 53 41.42 31.44 -16.32
CA LEU A 53 41.19 30.01 -16.51
C LEU A 53 39.74 29.70 -16.87
N GLY A 54 38.85 30.69 -16.95
CA GLY A 54 37.43 30.52 -17.24
C GLY A 54 36.67 29.68 -16.23
N VAL A 55 37.12 29.66 -14.99
CA VAL A 55 36.47 28.87 -13.92
C VAL A 55 35.16 29.52 -13.53
N GLN A 56 34.06 28.78 -13.61
CA GLN A 56 32.76 29.19 -13.12
C GLN A 56 32.34 28.24 -11.99
N THR A 57 31.77 28.80 -10.97
CA THR A 57 31.24 28.04 -9.83
C THR A 57 29.72 28.04 -9.82
N GLY A 58 29.12 27.02 -9.29
CA GLY A 58 27.69 26.87 -9.08
C GLY A 58 27.42 26.27 -7.71
N GLU A 59 26.20 26.47 -7.22
CA GLU A 59 25.77 25.86 -5.96
C GLU A 59 25.62 24.35 -6.11
N LEU A 60 25.89 23.64 -5.03
CA LEU A 60 25.67 22.22 -4.93
C LEU A 60 24.16 21.96 -4.87
N GLY A 61 23.58 21.41 -5.93
CA GLY A 61 22.15 21.13 -5.97
C GLY A 61 21.79 19.96 -5.06
N THR A 62 20.86 20.18 -4.10
CA THR A 62 20.30 19.09 -3.31
C THR A 62 19.55 18.14 -4.23
N HIS A 63 19.81 16.86 -4.11
CA HIS A 63 19.14 15.85 -4.93
C HIS A 63 18.40 14.84 -4.07
N ALA A 64 17.08 14.74 -4.26
CA ALA A 64 16.41 13.49 -4.02
C ALA A 64 16.88 12.53 -5.13
N GLY A 65 17.82 11.66 -4.80
CA GLY A 65 18.35 10.69 -5.75
C GLY A 65 17.23 9.81 -6.29
N ALA A 66 17.00 9.81 -7.59
CA ALA A 66 16.17 8.78 -8.17
C ALA A 66 16.99 7.49 -8.21
N VAL A 67 16.58 6.47 -7.49
CA VAL A 67 17.17 5.13 -7.51
C VAL A 67 16.96 4.50 -8.87
N ALA A 68 15.78 4.76 -9.46
CA ALA A 68 15.40 4.28 -10.77
C ALA A 68 14.47 5.27 -11.48
N THR A 69 14.74 5.52 -12.76
CA THR A 69 14.02 6.49 -13.60
C THR A 69 13.49 5.85 -14.86
N GLY A 70 12.35 6.34 -15.37
CA GLY A 70 11.77 5.84 -16.61
C GLY A 70 11.25 4.41 -16.49
N LEU A 71 10.77 4.02 -15.32
CA LEU A 71 10.24 2.69 -15.10
C LEU A 71 8.81 2.58 -15.61
N PRO A 72 8.49 1.58 -16.43
CA PRO A 72 7.12 1.34 -16.86
C PRO A 72 6.29 0.87 -15.67
N ALA A 73 5.12 1.46 -15.54
CA ALA A 73 4.15 1.12 -14.50
C ALA A 73 2.74 1.06 -15.05
N ARG A 74 1.88 0.29 -14.40
CA ARG A 74 0.45 0.21 -14.67
C ARG A 74 -0.34 0.59 -13.44
N VAL A 75 -1.37 1.39 -13.63
CA VAL A 75 -2.34 1.74 -12.57
C VAL A 75 -3.32 0.60 -12.41
N VAL A 76 -3.45 0.09 -11.18
CA VAL A 76 -4.41 -0.97 -10.82
C VAL A 76 -5.22 -0.56 -9.61
N VAL A 77 -6.45 -1.07 -9.53
CA VAL A 77 -7.28 -0.90 -8.33
C VAL A 77 -6.89 -1.98 -7.32
N PRO A 78 -6.69 -1.62 -6.04
CA PRO A 78 -6.50 -2.63 -5.00
C PRO A 78 -7.66 -3.63 -4.97
N PRO A 79 -7.42 -4.96 -4.92
CA PRO A 79 -8.50 -5.95 -4.86
C PRO A 79 -9.44 -5.78 -3.67
N THR A 80 -8.96 -5.17 -2.58
CA THR A 80 -9.75 -4.85 -1.39
C THR A 80 -10.73 -3.69 -1.59
N GLN A 81 -10.59 -2.94 -2.68
CA GLN A 81 -11.42 -1.80 -3.05
C GLN A 81 -12.37 -2.12 -4.22
N VAL A 82 -12.40 -3.37 -4.70
CA VAL A 82 -13.29 -3.82 -5.76
C VAL A 82 -14.37 -4.73 -5.17
N ALA A 83 -15.61 -4.49 -5.54
CA ALA A 83 -16.74 -5.33 -5.22
C ALA A 83 -17.41 -5.83 -6.51
N VAL A 84 -17.46 -7.15 -6.67
CA VAL A 84 -18.21 -7.79 -7.74
C VAL A 84 -19.66 -7.93 -7.32
N LEU A 85 -20.57 -7.36 -8.09
CA LEU A 85 -22.01 -7.49 -7.93
C LEU A 85 -22.47 -8.70 -8.73
N ALA A 86 -22.74 -9.80 -8.04
CA ALA A 86 -23.23 -11.04 -8.67
C ALA A 86 -24.75 -11.18 -8.46
N ALA A 87 -25.39 -11.95 -9.36
CA ALA A 87 -26.81 -12.27 -9.26
C ALA A 87 -27.10 -13.11 -8.01
N PRO A 88 -27.95 -12.63 -7.07
CA PRO A 88 -28.27 -13.38 -5.85
C PRO A 88 -29.30 -14.49 -6.08
N VAL A 89 -29.99 -14.46 -7.22
CA VAL A 89 -31.00 -15.43 -7.64
C VAL A 89 -30.94 -15.65 -9.16
N THR A 90 -31.39 -16.80 -9.62
CA THR A 90 -31.64 -17.04 -11.05
C THR A 90 -32.87 -16.26 -11.49
N GLY A 91 -32.77 -15.55 -12.62
CA GLY A 91 -33.88 -14.72 -13.10
C GLY A 91 -33.57 -14.04 -14.44
N VAL A 92 -34.36 -13.02 -14.75
CA VAL A 92 -34.19 -12.17 -15.92
C VAL A 92 -33.84 -10.75 -15.46
N ILE A 93 -32.89 -10.12 -16.09
CA ILE A 93 -32.54 -8.71 -15.83
C ILE A 93 -33.72 -7.86 -16.26
N HIS A 94 -34.37 -7.24 -15.28
CA HIS A 94 -35.53 -6.39 -15.50
C HIS A 94 -35.08 -4.98 -15.92
N ARG A 95 -34.16 -4.39 -15.16
CA ARG A 95 -33.69 -3.04 -15.39
C ARG A 95 -32.24 -2.89 -14.90
N VAL A 96 -31.51 -2.05 -15.60
CA VAL A 96 -30.17 -1.58 -15.22
C VAL A 96 -30.32 -0.09 -14.88
N ASP A 97 -30.03 0.26 -13.65
CA ASP A 97 -30.25 1.62 -13.10
C ASP A 97 -29.03 2.51 -13.26
N LYS A 98 -27.87 1.92 -13.58
CA LYS A 98 -26.57 2.60 -13.66
C LYS A 98 -25.83 2.15 -14.90
N THR A 99 -24.90 3.01 -15.35
CA THR A 99 -24.04 2.72 -16.52
C THR A 99 -22.56 2.68 -16.13
N HIS A 100 -21.71 2.26 -17.07
CA HIS A 100 -20.26 2.29 -16.90
C HIS A 100 -19.78 3.72 -16.59
N ASN A 101 -18.87 3.87 -15.65
CA ASN A 101 -18.36 5.12 -15.06
C ASN A 101 -19.35 5.92 -14.18
N ASP A 102 -20.56 5.44 -13.92
CA ASP A 102 -21.42 6.07 -12.94
C ASP A 102 -20.87 5.89 -11.52
N ARG A 103 -21.04 6.95 -10.70
CA ARG A 103 -20.78 6.88 -9.26
C ARG A 103 -21.98 6.31 -8.53
N VAL A 104 -21.71 5.45 -7.57
CA VAL A 104 -22.71 4.82 -6.72
C VAL A 104 -22.36 4.98 -5.25
N GLN A 105 -23.40 5.06 -4.41
CA GLN A 105 -23.27 5.03 -2.96
C GLN A 105 -23.44 3.60 -2.44
N ALA A 106 -22.94 3.33 -1.23
CA ALA A 106 -23.23 2.08 -0.56
C ALA A 106 -24.75 1.91 -0.34
N GLY A 107 -25.29 0.75 -0.72
CA GLY A 107 -26.72 0.44 -0.68
C GLY A 107 -27.54 0.93 -1.89
N GLU A 108 -26.94 1.67 -2.82
CA GLU A 108 -27.62 2.15 -4.01
C GLU A 108 -27.90 1.01 -5.01
N PRO A 109 -29.12 0.91 -5.59
CA PRO A 109 -29.46 -0.13 -6.56
C PRO A 109 -28.71 0.10 -7.88
N VAL A 110 -28.18 -0.98 -8.46
CA VAL A 110 -27.44 -0.97 -9.74
C VAL A 110 -28.21 -1.76 -10.80
N VAL A 111 -28.69 -2.95 -10.46
CA VAL A 111 -29.42 -3.84 -11.35
C VAL A 111 -30.62 -4.43 -10.64
N SER A 112 -31.74 -4.54 -11.33
CA SER A 112 -32.96 -5.18 -10.82
C SER A 112 -33.25 -6.46 -11.62
N LEU A 113 -33.53 -7.55 -10.91
CA LEU A 113 -33.84 -8.86 -11.47
C LEU A 113 -35.27 -9.27 -11.18
N THR A 114 -35.93 -9.94 -12.13
CA THR A 114 -37.20 -10.64 -11.91
C THR A 114 -36.94 -12.11 -11.77
N SER A 115 -37.47 -12.76 -10.71
CA SER A 115 -37.24 -14.16 -10.42
C SER A 115 -38.52 -14.87 -9.95
N ALA A 116 -38.92 -15.92 -10.65
CA ALA A 116 -40.03 -16.77 -10.22
C ALA A 116 -39.70 -17.53 -8.92
N GLN A 117 -38.45 -17.97 -8.76
CA GLN A 117 -38.00 -18.65 -7.55
C GLN A 117 -38.14 -17.74 -6.31
N LEU A 118 -37.87 -16.43 -6.46
CA LEU A 118 -38.06 -15.46 -5.39
C LEU A 118 -39.51 -15.39 -4.95
N VAL A 119 -40.45 -15.41 -5.87
CA VAL A 119 -41.90 -15.43 -5.57
C VAL A 119 -42.27 -16.70 -4.82
N GLU A 120 -41.81 -17.87 -5.29
CA GLU A 120 -42.06 -19.17 -4.63
C GLU A 120 -41.53 -19.17 -3.19
N ASP A 121 -40.30 -18.69 -2.97
CA ASP A 121 -39.68 -18.64 -1.65
C ASP A 121 -40.44 -17.70 -0.69
N GLN A 122 -40.96 -16.55 -1.19
CA GLN A 122 -41.81 -15.66 -0.42
C GLN A 122 -43.14 -16.28 -0.02
N LEU A 123 -43.78 -16.98 -0.96
CA LEU A 123 -45.02 -17.70 -0.65
C LEU A 123 -44.80 -18.84 0.35
N ALA A 124 -43.66 -19.53 0.27
CA ALA A 124 -43.29 -20.54 1.24
C ALA A 124 -43.12 -19.93 2.64
N LEU A 125 -42.45 -18.77 2.74
CA LEU A 125 -42.30 -18.05 4.01
C LEU A 125 -43.64 -17.65 4.60
N TYR A 126 -44.57 -17.11 3.80
CA TYR A 126 -45.90 -16.72 4.27
C TYR A 126 -46.67 -17.93 4.83
N LYS A 127 -46.67 -19.10 4.11
CA LYS A 127 -47.27 -20.35 4.58
C LYS A 127 -46.67 -20.82 5.89
N ALA A 128 -45.33 -20.82 5.99
CA ALA A 128 -44.62 -21.24 7.20
C ALA A 128 -44.91 -20.30 8.39
N ALA A 129 -44.96 -18.98 8.16
CA ALA A 129 -45.31 -17.99 9.18
C ALA A 129 -46.78 -18.19 9.67
N SER A 130 -47.69 -18.49 8.76
CA SER A 130 -49.09 -18.80 9.12
C SER A 130 -49.20 -20.08 9.94
N GLN A 131 -48.47 -21.13 9.58
CA GLN A 131 -48.41 -22.39 10.33
C GLN A 131 -47.77 -22.16 11.73
N HIS A 132 -46.71 -21.37 11.83
CA HIS A 132 -46.10 -21.06 13.11
C HIS A 132 -47.08 -20.29 14.03
N ARG A 133 -47.85 -19.31 13.54
CA ARG A 133 -48.88 -18.63 14.33
C ARG A 133 -49.90 -19.59 14.90
N LEU A 134 -50.42 -20.53 14.09
CA LEU A 134 -51.39 -21.55 14.54
C LEU A 134 -50.80 -22.47 15.62
N THR A 135 -49.57 -22.98 15.40
CA THR A 135 -48.89 -23.86 16.36
C THR A 135 -48.54 -23.16 17.64
N ALA A 136 -48.12 -21.88 17.57
CA ALA A 136 -47.83 -21.05 18.74
C ALA A 136 -49.11 -20.77 19.59
N GLU A 137 -50.25 -20.48 18.95
CA GLU A 137 -51.54 -20.34 19.64
C GLU A 137 -51.94 -21.64 20.33
N ASN A 138 -51.78 -22.82 19.67
CA ASN A 138 -52.08 -24.13 20.23
C ASN A 138 -51.16 -24.43 21.43
N ALA A 139 -49.83 -24.22 21.32
CA ALA A 139 -48.89 -24.42 22.40
C ALA A 139 -49.18 -23.51 23.61
N GLY A 140 -49.49 -22.23 23.35
CA GLY A 140 -49.88 -21.28 24.40
C GLY A 140 -51.19 -21.60 25.09
N ARG A 141 -52.16 -22.20 24.37
CA ARG A 141 -53.39 -22.73 24.97
C ARG A 141 -53.10 -23.94 25.82
N ASP A 142 -52.39 -24.92 25.30
CA ASP A 142 -52.05 -26.14 26.00
C ASP A 142 -51.15 -25.89 27.24
N GLU A 143 -50.28 -24.88 27.21
CA GLU A 143 -49.52 -24.39 28.37
C GLU A 143 -50.46 -23.95 29.52
N ARG A 144 -51.51 -23.19 29.21
CA ARG A 144 -52.49 -22.71 30.20
C ARG A 144 -53.28 -23.90 30.80
N LEU A 145 -53.78 -24.80 29.93
CA LEU A 145 -54.56 -25.98 30.38
C LEU A 145 -53.69 -26.94 31.21
N LEU A 146 -52.42 -27.05 30.92
CA LEU A 146 -51.46 -27.84 31.74
C LEU A 146 -51.29 -27.20 33.14
N LYS A 147 -51.14 -25.88 33.23
CA LYS A 147 -51.05 -25.12 34.50
C LYS A 147 -52.31 -25.31 35.37
N GLU A 148 -53.46 -25.45 34.70
CA GLU A 148 -54.75 -25.72 35.36
C GLU A 148 -54.97 -27.22 35.65
N GLY A 149 -54.04 -28.08 35.31
CA GLY A 149 -54.14 -29.54 35.54
C GLY A 149 -55.14 -30.27 34.65
N ILE A 150 -55.59 -29.64 33.55
CA ILE A 150 -56.66 -30.18 32.65
C ILE A 150 -56.11 -31.19 31.63
N ILE A 151 -54.83 -31.01 31.20
CA ILE A 151 -54.19 -31.87 30.19
C ILE A 151 -52.96 -32.53 30.72
N ALA A 152 -52.56 -33.64 30.08
CA ALA A 152 -51.31 -34.34 30.38
C ALA A 152 -50.09 -33.55 29.84
N GLU A 153 -48.98 -33.60 30.53
CA GLU A 153 -47.73 -32.92 30.15
C GLU A 153 -47.21 -33.39 28.76
N SER A 154 -47.47 -34.67 28.40
CA SER A 154 -47.09 -35.22 27.11
C SER A 154 -47.73 -34.46 25.96
N ARG A 155 -49.00 -34.05 26.11
CA ARG A 155 -49.72 -33.24 25.11
C ARG A 155 -49.09 -31.87 24.89
N TYR A 156 -48.81 -31.19 26.00
CA TYR A 156 -48.13 -29.88 25.92
C TYR A 156 -46.74 -30.00 25.26
N ARG A 157 -45.96 -31.05 25.65
CA ARG A 157 -44.64 -31.27 25.02
C ARG A 157 -44.74 -31.46 23.51
N THR A 158 -45.78 -32.19 23.04
CA THR A 158 -46.03 -32.37 21.59
C THR A 158 -46.34 -31.06 20.92
N ALA A 159 -47.29 -30.25 21.46
CA ALA A 159 -47.64 -28.94 20.89
C ALA A 159 -46.44 -28.00 20.85
N ARG A 160 -45.64 -28.01 21.91
CA ARG A 160 -44.40 -27.19 21.99
C ARG A 160 -43.35 -27.62 20.96
N ALA A 161 -43.20 -28.92 20.73
CA ALA A 161 -42.28 -29.43 19.71
C ALA A 161 -42.74 -29.09 18.30
N GLU A 162 -44.03 -29.07 18.04
CA GLU A 162 -44.61 -28.62 16.75
C GLU A 162 -44.41 -27.13 16.50
N GLU A 163 -44.61 -26.29 17.51
CA GLU A 163 -44.32 -24.86 17.42
C GLU A 163 -42.84 -24.62 17.13
N GLN A 164 -41.93 -25.31 17.83
CA GLN A 164 -40.50 -25.17 17.63
C GLN A 164 -40.06 -25.55 16.20
N ARG A 165 -40.65 -26.63 15.63
CA ARG A 165 -40.37 -27.01 14.25
C ARG A 165 -40.87 -25.95 13.26
N ALA A 166 -42.11 -25.45 13.43
CA ALA A 166 -42.63 -24.39 12.59
C ALA A 166 -41.84 -23.11 12.67
N LEU A 167 -41.36 -22.73 13.85
CA LEU A 167 -40.47 -21.59 14.05
C LEU A 167 -39.11 -21.77 13.35
N ALA A 168 -38.55 -22.97 13.39
CA ALA A 168 -37.28 -23.28 12.72
C ALA A 168 -37.41 -23.14 11.21
N GLU A 169 -38.56 -23.58 10.63
CA GLU A 169 -38.83 -23.41 9.19
C GLU A 169 -38.96 -21.94 8.79
N VAL A 170 -39.70 -21.14 9.54
CA VAL A 170 -39.78 -19.69 9.31
C VAL A 170 -38.39 -19.05 9.31
N ARG A 171 -37.54 -19.40 10.29
CA ARG A 171 -36.17 -18.88 10.37
C ARG A 171 -35.33 -19.25 9.16
N ALA A 172 -35.43 -20.50 8.71
CA ALA A 172 -34.68 -20.98 7.53
C ALA A 172 -35.10 -20.26 6.24
N LEU A 173 -36.41 -20.10 6.01
CA LEU A 173 -36.95 -19.39 4.84
C LEU A 173 -36.64 -17.89 4.87
N ARG A 174 -36.70 -17.27 6.04
CA ARG A 174 -36.30 -15.85 6.22
C ARG A 174 -34.84 -15.64 5.85
N GLU A 175 -33.97 -16.53 6.31
CA GLU A 175 -32.54 -16.43 6.02
C GLU A 175 -32.24 -16.68 4.53
N ARG A 176 -32.94 -17.61 3.90
CA ARG A 176 -32.86 -17.84 2.46
C ARG A 176 -33.25 -16.59 1.66
N LEU A 177 -34.34 -15.93 2.00
CA LEU A 177 -34.78 -14.69 1.33
C LEU A 177 -33.81 -13.51 1.60
N ARG A 178 -33.20 -13.45 2.78
CA ARG A 178 -32.16 -12.48 3.07
C ARG A 178 -30.93 -12.68 2.17
N LEU A 179 -30.49 -13.91 2.00
CA LEU A 179 -29.39 -14.26 1.08
C LEU A 179 -29.75 -13.98 -0.38
N SER A 180 -31.01 -14.07 -0.73
CA SER A 180 -31.53 -13.69 -2.07
C SER A 180 -31.59 -12.16 -2.27
N GLY A 181 -31.11 -11.36 -1.31
CA GLY A 181 -31.04 -9.90 -1.42
C GLY A 181 -32.32 -9.16 -1.01
N LEU A 182 -33.34 -9.86 -0.42
CA LEU A 182 -34.54 -9.23 0.07
C LEU A 182 -34.24 -8.47 1.39
N GLY A 183 -34.65 -7.22 1.48
CA GLY A 183 -34.49 -6.42 2.69
C GLY A 183 -35.40 -6.88 3.83
N ALA A 184 -35.02 -6.65 5.07
CA ALA A 184 -35.75 -7.08 6.26
C ALA A 184 -37.21 -6.59 6.29
N ASP A 185 -37.48 -5.36 5.84
CA ASP A 185 -38.83 -4.80 5.80
C ASP A 185 -39.71 -5.49 4.75
N ALA A 186 -39.15 -5.88 3.60
CA ALA A 186 -39.87 -6.65 2.59
C ALA A 186 -40.20 -8.05 3.12
N ILE A 187 -39.24 -8.72 3.77
CA ILE A 187 -39.47 -10.04 4.39
C ILE A 187 -40.60 -9.95 5.45
N ARG A 188 -40.60 -8.91 6.28
CA ARG A 188 -41.68 -8.72 7.26
C ARG A 188 -43.06 -8.53 6.60
N ARG A 189 -43.17 -7.72 5.54
CA ARG A 189 -44.42 -7.57 4.78
C ARG A 189 -44.92 -8.87 4.18
N VAL A 190 -44.00 -9.71 3.69
CA VAL A 190 -44.36 -11.07 3.22
C VAL A 190 -44.94 -11.90 4.36
N GLU A 191 -44.34 -11.93 5.53
CA GLU A 191 -44.81 -12.70 6.70
C GLU A 191 -46.16 -12.27 7.22
N GLU A 192 -46.43 -10.94 7.22
CA GLU A 192 -47.63 -10.36 7.80
C GLU A 192 -48.79 -10.29 6.82
N ALA A 193 -48.53 -9.90 5.57
CA ALA A 193 -49.55 -9.53 4.59
C ALA A 193 -49.50 -10.28 3.26
N ALA A 194 -48.60 -11.23 3.05
CA ALA A 194 -48.33 -11.88 1.79
C ALA A 194 -48.06 -10.90 0.63
N GLU A 195 -47.46 -9.77 0.94
CA GLU A 195 -46.99 -8.83 -0.08
C GLU A 195 -45.72 -9.37 -0.76
N VAL A 196 -45.91 -10.03 -1.87
CA VAL A 196 -44.80 -10.62 -2.65
C VAL A 196 -44.32 -9.65 -3.72
N SER A 197 -43.00 -9.63 -3.93
CA SER A 197 -42.35 -8.90 -5.02
C SER A 197 -41.69 -9.88 -5.98
N GLU A 198 -41.89 -9.70 -7.27
CA GLU A 198 -41.19 -10.47 -8.29
C GLU A 198 -39.79 -9.98 -8.55
N THR A 199 -39.45 -8.79 -8.06
CA THR A 199 -38.17 -8.13 -8.33
C THR A 199 -37.29 -8.05 -7.10
N VAL A 200 -35.99 -8.25 -7.32
CA VAL A 200 -34.94 -7.98 -6.35
C VAL A 200 -33.89 -7.03 -6.94
N SER A 201 -33.43 -6.09 -6.13
CA SER A 201 -32.40 -5.13 -6.56
C SER A 201 -31.04 -5.56 -6.03
N VAL A 202 -30.07 -5.69 -6.93
CA VAL A 202 -28.65 -5.86 -6.59
C VAL A 202 -28.07 -4.49 -6.30
N ARG A 203 -27.57 -4.33 -5.08
CA ARG A 203 -27.08 -3.04 -4.54
C ARG A 203 -25.59 -3.04 -4.37
N SER A 204 -24.97 -1.86 -4.54
CA SER A 204 -23.55 -1.71 -4.29
C SER A 204 -23.25 -1.86 -2.78
N PRO A 205 -22.28 -2.69 -2.38
CA PRO A 205 -21.86 -2.80 -0.97
C PRO A 205 -20.96 -1.64 -0.53
N LEU A 206 -20.38 -0.88 -1.47
CA LEU A 206 -19.47 0.23 -1.20
C LEU A 206 -19.83 1.45 -2.07
N ALA A 207 -19.36 2.63 -1.64
CA ALA A 207 -19.38 3.82 -2.47
C ALA A 207 -18.20 3.77 -3.44
N GLY A 208 -18.45 4.01 -4.73
CA GLY A 208 -17.41 3.91 -5.75
C GLY A 208 -17.89 4.24 -7.15
N THR A 209 -17.16 3.77 -8.14
CA THR A 209 -17.46 3.93 -9.57
C THR A 209 -17.63 2.56 -10.21
N ILE A 210 -18.62 2.41 -11.09
CA ILE A 210 -18.81 1.19 -11.88
C ILE A 210 -17.71 1.09 -12.93
N ILE A 211 -16.80 0.11 -12.76
CA ILE A 211 -15.67 -0.11 -13.66
C ILE A 211 -15.96 -1.16 -14.74
N GLU A 212 -16.91 -2.09 -14.47
CA GLU A 212 -17.40 -3.05 -15.44
C GLU A 212 -18.91 -3.24 -15.28
N LEU A 213 -19.62 -3.42 -16.39
CA LEU A 213 -21.05 -3.67 -16.42
C LEU A 213 -21.37 -4.73 -17.49
N HIS A 214 -21.80 -5.90 -17.03
CA HIS A 214 -22.16 -7.04 -17.90
C HIS A 214 -23.67 -7.24 -18.02
N ALA A 215 -24.45 -6.56 -17.19
CA ALA A 215 -25.90 -6.68 -17.15
C ALA A 215 -26.55 -6.07 -18.41
N VAL A 216 -27.36 -6.86 -19.12
CA VAL A 216 -28.15 -6.44 -20.28
C VAL A 216 -29.63 -6.72 -19.99
N PRO A 217 -30.53 -5.73 -20.03
CA PRO A 217 -31.96 -5.93 -19.79
C PRO A 217 -32.55 -7.00 -20.72
N GLY A 218 -33.42 -7.87 -20.18
CA GLY A 218 -34.07 -8.98 -20.90
C GLY A 218 -33.22 -10.26 -20.95
N THR A 219 -31.95 -10.23 -20.52
CA THR A 219 -31.10 -11.43 -20.48
C THR A 219 -31.43 -12.28 -19.26
N ARG A 220 -31.57 -13.60 -19.48
CA ARG A 220 -31.68 -14.61 -18.41
C ARG A 220 -30.29 -14.89 -17.84
N ILE A 221 -30.19 -14.91 -16.53
CA ILE A 221 -28.96 -15.15 -15.80
C ILE A 221 -29.15 -16.17 -14.69
N GLU A 222 -28.07 -16.84 -14.31
CA GLU A 222 -28.04 -17.78 -13.19
C GLU A 222 -27.46 -17.12 -11.93
N ILE A 223 -27.74 -17.72 -10.79
CA ILE A 223 -27.16 -17.30 -9.51
C ILE A 223 -25.63 -17.31 -9.58
N GLY A 224 -24.98 -16.29 -9.00
CA GLY A 224 -23.53 -16.15 -8.96
C GLY A 224 -22.89 -15.52 -10.21
N VAL A 225 -23.64 -15.29 -11.29
CA VAL A 225 -23.11 -14.62 -12.49
C VAL A 225 -22.79 -13.16 -12.17
N PRO A 226 -21.57 -12.66 -12.49
CA PRO A 226 -21.20 -11.27 -12.34
C PRO A 226 -22.08 -10.36 -13.20
N LEU A 227 -22.58 -9.27 -12.61
CA LEU A 227 -23.44 -8.27 -13.26
C LEU A 227 -22.73 -6.95 -13.47
N ALA A 228 -21.95 -6.54 -12.48
CA ALA A 228 -21.18 -5.32 -12.51
C ALA A 228 -20.01 -5.42 -11.52
N GLU A 229 -19.01 -4.56 -11.72
CA GLU A 229 -17.94 -4.34 -10.75
C GLU A 229 -17.92 -2.88 -10.32
N VAL A 230 -17.87 -2.67 -9.02
CA VAL A 230 -17.77 -1.34 -8.41
C VAL A 230 -16.44 -1.21 -7.70
N ALA A 231 -15.73 -0.12 -7.94
CA ALA A 231 -14.43 0.13 -7.35
C ALA A 231 -14.39 1.49 -6.63
N ASP A 232 -13.79 1.49 -5.45
CA ASP A 232 -13.36 2.72 -4.80
C ASP A 232 -12.02 3.14 -5.43
N LEU A 233 -12.02 4.27 -6.13
CA LEU A 233 -10.86 4.81 -6.83
C LEU A 233 -10.10 5.86 -6.02
N SER A 234 -10.36 5.98 -4.74
CA SER A 234 -9.71 6.98 -3.85
C SER A 234 -8.21 6.74 -3.72
N ARG A 235 -7.79 5.49 -3.67
CA ARG A 235 -6.40 5.05 -3.66
C ARG A 235 -6.17 4.02 -4.74
N LEU A 236 -5.07 4.16 -5.43
CA LEU A 236 -4.68 3.26 -6.53
C LEU A 236 -3.30 2.67 -6.25
N TRP A 237 -3.03 1.54 -6.85
CA TRP A 237 -1.70 0.96 -6.87
C TRP A 237 -1.04 1.19 -8.21
N LEU A 238 0.28 1.38 -8.16
CA LEU A 238 1.16 1.33 -9.32
C LEU A 238 1.90 0.00 -9.29
N GLU A 239 1.70 -0.83 -10.28
CA GLU A 239 2.53 -2.01 -10.52
C GLU A 239 3.68 -1.59 -11.43
N ILE A 240 4.87 -1.48 -10.85
CA ILE A 240 6.09 -0.96 -11.47
C ILE A 240 6.98 -2.13 -11.85
N GLN A 241 7.44 -2.18 -13.09
CA GLN A 241 8.40 -3.18 -13.54
C GLN A 241 9.81 -2.64 -13.35
N VAL A 242 10.54 -3.19 -12.39
CA VAL A 242 11.90 -2.73 -12.05
C VAL A 242 12.92 -3.78 -12.50
N PRO A 243 13.91 -3.45 -13.34
CA PRO A 243 14.98 -4.37 -13.68
C PRO A 243 15.70 -4.91 -12.45
N VAL A 244 16.04 -6.21 -12.43
CA VAL A 244 16.67 -6.90 -11.27
C VAL A 244 17.91 -6.16 -10.77
N ALA A 245 18.71 -5.58 -11.67
CA ALA A 245 19.90 -4.82 -11.29
C ALA A 245 19.57 -3.57 -10.44
N GLN A 246 18.43 -2.92 -10.69
CA GLN A 246 17.97 -1.72 -9.96
C GLN A 246 17.11 -2.09 -8.74
N ALA A 247 16.44 -3.24 -8.78
CA ALA A 247 15.54 -3.69 -7.70
C ALA A 247 16.27 -3.85 -6.35
N ARG A 248 17.57 -4.12 -6.37
CA ARG A 248 18.42 -4.23 -5.15
C ARG A 248 18.55 -2.91 -4.39
N LEU A 249 18.27 -1.79 -5.05
CA LEU A 249 18.35 -0.44 -4.48
C LEU A 249 16.98 0.09 -4.07
N VAL A 250 15.89 -0.63 -4.41
CA VAL A 250 14.53 -0.26 -4.06
C VAL A 250 14.17 -0.83 -2.70
N GLU A 251 13.65 0.00 -1.84
CA GLU A 251 13.19 -0.36 -0.49
C GLU A 251 11.74 0.06 -0.29
N VAL A 252 11.03 -0.65 0.58
CA VAL A 252 9.69 -0.25 1.02
C VAL A 252 9.79 1.09 1.76
N GLY A 253 8.85 1.99 1.45
CA GLY A 253 8.85 3.34 1.98
C GLY A 253 9.48 4.39 1.06
N LEU A 254 10.15 4.00 -0.02
CA LEU A 254 10.68 4.96 -0.98
C LEU A 254 9.56 5.74 -1.69
N PRO A 255 9.75 7.06 -1.89
CA PRO A 255 8.79 7.87 -2.62
C PRO A 255 8.79 7.53 -4.13
N VAL A 256 7.60 7.50 -4.71
CA VAL A 256 7.37 7.31 -6.13
C VAL A 256 6.74 8.56 -6.72
N LYS A 257 7.21 9.00 -7.88
CA LYS A 257 6.64 10.12 -8.65
C LYS A 257 6.18 9.63 -10.01
N VAL A 258 4.96 9.99 -10.38
CA VAL A 258 4.40 9.71 -11.70
C VAL A 258 4.80 10.82 -12.66
N VAL A 259 5.40 10.46 -13.79
CA VAL A 259 5.82 11.43 -14.81
C VAL A 259 4.58 12.02 -15.48
N GLY A 260 4.52 13.35 -15.53
CA GLY A 260 3.45 14.06 -16.24
C GLY A 260 2.11 14.18 -15.52
N ALA A 261 1.83 13.38 -14.49
CA ALA A 261 0.54 13.42 -13.79
C ALA A 261 0.57 14.23 -12.48
N GLY A 262 1.76 14.59 -11.97
CA GLY A 262 1.91 15.30 -10.69
C GLY A 262 1.43 14.48 -9.48
N ALA A 263 1.21 13.17 -9.66
CA ALA A 263 0.87 12.25 -8.60
C ALA A 263 2.15 11.70 -7.94
N ALA A 264 2.09 11.52 -6.63
CA ALA A 264 3.16 10.93 -5.85
C ALA A 264 2.61 9.80 -4.98
N GLY A 265 3.46 8.84 -4.66
CA GLY A 265 3.12 7.69 -3.84
C GLY A 265 4.32 7.16 -3.09
N VAL A 266 4.14 6.01 -2.48
CA VAL A 266 5.16 5.34 -1.67
C VAL A 266 5.20 3.87 -2.03
N VAL A 267 6.40 3.30 -2.14
CA VAL A 267 6.59 1.85 -2.32
C VAL A 267 6.05 1.11 -1.10
N THR A 268 5.10 0.21 -1.32
CA THR A 268 4.48 -0.59 -0.25
C THR A 268 4.91 -2.05 -0.26
N MET A 269 5.31 -2.57 -1.43
CA MET A 269 5.70 -3.97 -1.56
C MET A 269 6.68 -4.17 -2.72
N ILE A 270 7.59 -5.13 -2.53
CA ILE A 270 8.51 -5.61 -3.56
C ILE A 270 8.26 -7.12 -3.69
N GLU A 271 7.87 -7.59 -4.86
CA GLU A 271 7.67 -9.02 -5.09
C GLU A 271 9.02 -9.74 -5.13
N THR A 272 9.03 -10.95 -4.59
CA THR A 272 10.23 -11.80 -4.57
C THR A 272 10.41 -12.57 -5.88
N GLU A 273 9.38 -12.66 -6.69
CA GLU A 273 9.40 -13.39 -7.95
C GLU A 273 9.93 -12.51 -9.09
N ILE A 274 10.82 -13.08 -9.89
CA ILE A 274 11.37 -12.42 -11.07
C ILE A 274 10.51 -12.84 -12.26
N SER A 275 9.98 -11.88 -13.00
CA SER A 275 9.23 -12.14 -14.22
C SER A 275 10.15 -12.62 -15.36
N GLY A 276 9.58 -13.26 -16.40
CA GLY A 276 10.32 -13.71 -17.57
C GLY A 276 11.05 -12.60 -18.36
N ALA A 277 10.80 -11.33 -18.04
CA ALA A 277 11.48 -10.16 -18.60
C ALA A 277 12.65 -9.66 -17.73
N GLU A 278 13.14 -10.46 -16.78
CA GLU A 278 14.20 -10.08 -15.82
C GLU A 278 13.85 -8.82 -15.01
N THR A 279 12.57 -8.65 -14.68
CA THR A 279 12.08 -7.56 -13.84
C THR A 279 11.47 -8.10 -12.55
N VAL A 280 11.55 -7.30 -11.51
CA VAL A 280 10.85 -7.47 -10.24
C VAL A 280 9.65 -6.53 -10.23
N LYS A 281 8.47 -7.02 -9.85
CA LYS A 281 7.29 -6.18 -9.70
C LYS A 281 7.35 -5.47 -8.35
N VAL A 282 7.33 -4.14 -8.40
CA VAL A 282 7.27 -3.27 -7.23
C VAL A 282 5.91 -2.60 -7.20
N ARG A 283 5.26 -2.63 -6.04
CA ARG A 283 3.97 -1.98 -5.83
C ARG A 283 4.16 -0.70 -5.04
N ALA A 284 3.58 0.39 -5.56
CA ALA A 284 3.48 1.64 -4.83
C ALA A 284 2.00 2.02 -4.65
N GLU A 285 1.67 2.62 -3.52
CA GLU A 285 0.35 3.21 -3.27
C GLU A 285 0.40 4.68 -3.62
N VAL A 286 -0.60 5.15 -4.36
CA VAL A 286 -0.78 6.55 -4.74
C VAL A 286 -2.19 7.00 -4.38
N ASP A 287 -2.32 8.19 -3.83
CA ASP A 287 -3.61 8.83 -3.73
C ASP A 287 -4.06 9.27 -5.12
N ALA A 288 -5.23 8.82 -5.53
CA ALA A 288 -5.85 9.22 -6.80
C ALA A 288 -6.37 10.66 -6.70
N ALA A 289 -5.47 11.61 -6.41
CA ALA A 289 -5.82 13.02 -6.29
C ALA A 289 -6.46 13.53 -7.58
N GLY A 290 -7.78 13.47 -7.64
CA GLY A 290 -8.61 14.15 -8.61
C GLY A 290 -8.47 13.66 -10.05
N ASP A 291 -8.99 12.47 -10.38
CA ASP A 291 -9.20 11.94 -11.75
C ASP A 291 -7.98 11.97 -12.71
N ARG A 292 -6.77 12.15 -12.17
CA ARG A 292 -5.53 12.22 -12.95
C ARG A 292 -4.99 10.85 -13.35
N LEU A 293 -5.32 9.83 -12.59
CA LEU A 293 -4.91 8.45 -12.83
C LEU A 293 -6.14 7.58 -13.08
N ARG A 294 -6.08 6.74 -14.10
CA ARG A 294 -7.17 5.83 -14.46
C ARG A 294 -6.72 4.38 -14.34
N PRO A 295 -7.54 3.49 -13.78
CA PRO A 295 -7.26 2.06 -13.79
C PRO A 295 -6.92 1.57 -15.20
N GLY A 296 -5.92 0.69 -15.31
CA GLY A 296 -5.43 0.17 -16.60
C GLY A 296 -4.45 1.09 -17.34
N GLN A 297 -4.28 2.35 -16.92
CA GLN A 297 -3.36 3.30 -17.57
C GLN A 297 -1.91 2.82 -17.42
N ALA A 298 -1.17 2.82 -18.55
CA ALA A 298 0.27 2.68 -18.57
C ALA A 298 0.92 4.07 -18.44
N LEU A 299 1.98 4.15 -17.64
CA LEU A 299 2.71 5.39 -17.35
C LEU A 299 4.14 5.10 -16.96
N GLU A 300 4.95 6.15 -16.90
CA GLU A 300 6.31 6.08 -16.37
C GLU A 300 6.38 6.63 -14.96
N VAL A 301 7.20 6.01 -14.14
CA VAL A 301 7.45 6.43 -12.77
C VAL A 301 8.93 6.54 -12.45
N TRP A 302 9.23 7.35 -11.46
CA TRP A 302 10.53 7.44 -10.84
C TRP A 302 10.40 6.99 -9.39
N ILE A 303 11.29 6.09 -8.96
CA ILE A 303 11.41 5.72 -7.56
C ILE A 303 12.56 6.53 -6.99
N GLY A 304 12.29 7.37 -5.99
CA GLY A 304 13.29 8.17 -5.30
C GLY A 304 14.08 7.33 -4.30
N ALA A 305 15.34 7.70 -4.02
CA ALA A 305 15.98 7.29 -2.78
C ALA A 305 15.30 8.00 -1.61
N ALA A 306 15.27 7.38 -0.44
CA ALA A 306 15.11 8.12 0.80
C ALA A 306 16.13 9.25 0.75
N VAL A 307 15.70 10.48 1.06
CA VAL A 307 16.58 11.64 1.04
C VAL A 307 17.65 11.40 2.11
N ASP A 308 18.73 10.73 1.72
CA ASP A 308 19.95 10.82 2.50
C ASP A 308 20.45 12.25 2.28
N ALA A 309 20.52 13.03 3.35
CA ALA A 309 20.94 14.44 3.34
C ALA A 309 22.36 14.66 2.76
N ARG A 310 23.00 13.59 2.29
CA ARG A 310 24.35 13.55 1.72
C ARG A 310 24.42 13.22 0.23
N GLN A 311 23.28 13.25 -0.47
CA GLN A 311 23.27 13.03 -1.92
C GLN A 311 23.08 14.34 -2.68
N TRP A 312 23.96 14.58 -3.64
CA TRP A 312 24.04 15.83 -4.38
C TRP A 312 23.93 15.60 -5.88
N ARG A 313 23.34 16.56 -6.59
CA ARG A 313 23.32 16.58 -8.05
C ARG A 313 24.31 17.60 -8.56
N VAL A 314 25.20 17.16 -9.44
CA VAL A 314 26.21 18.03 -10.05
C VAL A 314 26.15 17.88 -11.58
N PRO A 315 26.52 18.92 -12.35
CA PRO A 315 26.75 18.78 -13.78
C PRO A 315 27.82 17.69 -14.03
N ALA A 316 27.61 16.82 -15.01
CA ALA A 316 28.57 15.77 -15.34
C ALA A 316 29.96 16.34 -15.69
N ALA A 317 30.01 17.57 -16.24
CA ALA A 317 31.24 18.29 -16.54
C ALA A 317 32.03 18.77 -15.29
N ALA A 318 31.42 18.78 -14.11
CA ALA A 318 32.10 19.12 -12.85
C ALA A 318 32.91 17.97 -12.26
N LEU A 319 32.66 16.74 -12.72
CA LEU A 319 33.39 15.53 -12.26
C LEU A 319 34.74 15.40 -12.95
N VAL A 320 35.76 15.15 -12.14
CA VAL A 320 37.14 14.87 -12.57
C VAL A 320 37.53 13.46 -12.14
N TRP A 321 38.09 12.72 -13.04
CA TRP A 321 38.58 11.37 -12.77
C TRP A 321 40.11 11.40 -12.64
N GLN A 322 40.62 10.86 -11.51
CA GLN A 322 42.04 10.67 -11.29
C GLN A 322 42.29 9.27 -10.71
N ALA A 323 43.18 8.51 -11.34
CA ALA A 323 43.46 7.13 -10.95
C ALA A 323 42.23 6.24 -10.75
N GLY A 324 41.17 6.45 -11.57
CA GLY A 324 39.90 5.73 -11.46
C GLY A 324 38.93 6.20 -10.37
N LYS A 325 39.28 7.24 -9.62
CA LYS A 325 38.43 7.83 -8.58
C LYS A 325 37.85 9.16 -9.06
N PRO A 326 36.58 9.44 -8.77
CA PRO A 326 35.95 10.72 -9.10
C PRO A 326 36.16 11.76 -8.00
N PHE A 327 36.42 13.00 -8.42
CA PHE A 327 36.63 14.17 -7.57
C PHE A 327 35.79 15.35 -8.04
N LEU A 328 35.52 16.27 -7.12
CA LEU A 328 34.98 17.61 -7.38
C LEU A 328 35.93 18.67 -6.85
N PHE A 329 35.94 19.83 -7.48
CA PHE A 329 36.61 21.00 -6.94
C PHE A 329 35.62 21.88 -6.18
N VAL A 330 35.76 21.92 -4.87
CA VAL A 330 34.94 22.72 -3.97
C VAL A 330 35.60 24.07 -3.76
N GLU A 331 34.86 25.17 -3.90
CA GLU A 331 35.36 26.52 -3.69
C GLU A 331 35.59 26.78 -2.21
N VAL A 332 36.78 27.24 -1.85
CA VAL A 332 37.19 27.66 -0.51
C VAL A 332 37.76 29.07 -0.58
N PRO A 333 37.84 29.82 0.53
CA PRO A 333 38.30 31.20 0.52
C PRO A 333 39.67 31.42 -0.18
N GLU A 334 40.54 30.41 -0.11
CA GLU A 334 41.90 30.49 -0.65
C GLU A 334 42.04 29.89 -2.07
N GLY A 335 40.94 29.36 -2.64
CA GLY A 335 40.99 28.73 -3.98
C GLY A 335 39.97 27.59 -4.19
N PHE A 336 40.47 26.42 -4.50
CA PHE A 336 39.66 25.20 -4.69
C PHE A 336 40.31 24.01 -3.96
N ARG A 337 39.44 23.18 -3.36
CA ARG A 337 39.86 21.92 -2.75
C ARG A 337 39.33 20.75 -3.59
N ALA A 338 40.19 19.81 -3.91
CA ALA A 338 39.78 18.55 -4.56
C ALA A 338 39.15 17.63 -3.50
N GLN A 339 37.85 17.37 -3.64
CA GLN A 339 37.07 16.51 -2.74
C GLN A 339 36.72 15.20 -3.44
N ALA A 340 37.13 14.08 -2.88
CA ALA A 340 36.74 12.75 -3.37
C ALA A 340 35.24 12.52 -3.16
N VAL A 341 34.57 11.98 -4.17
CA VAL A 341 33.15 11.67 -4.15
C VAL A 341 32.89 10.27 -4.68
N THR A 342 31.72 9.72 -4.42
CA THR A 342 31.26 8.48 -5.02
C THR A 342 30.11 8.81 -5.98
N VAL A 343 30.21 8.36 -7.24
CA VAL A 343 29.16 8.54 -8.24
C VAL A 343 28.13 7.41 -8.09
N LEU A 344 26.88 7.79 -7.84
CA LEU A 344 25.74 6.88 -7.70
C LEU A 344 25.10 6.57 -9.06
N ASN A 345 24.91 7.62 -9.86
CA ASN A 345 24.39 7.52 -11.21
C ASN A 345 24.94 8.67 -12.07
N GLN A 346 25.02 8.50 -13.39
CA GLN A 346 25.50 9.51 -14.32
C GLN A 346 24.69 9.47 -15.62
N SER A 347 24.29 10.64 -16.07
CA SER A 347 23.73 10.88 -17.39
C SER A 347 24.67 11.77 -18.19
N ALA A 348 24.34 12.05 -19.46
CA ALA A 348 25.12 12.96 -20.29
C ALA A 348 25.23 14.38 -19.72
N ALA A 349 24.22 14.85 -18.98
CA ALA A 349 24.14 16.23 -18.46
C ALA A 349 24.47 16.34 -16.97
N THR A 350 24.11 15.36 -16.14
CA THR A 350 24.19 15.43 -14.67
C THR A 350 24.66 14.11 -14.07
N ALA A 351 25.25 14.20 -12.89
CA ALA A 351 25.62 13.04 -12.07
C ALA A 351 25.07 13.20 -10.66
N GLY A 352 24.60 12.09 -10.08
CA GLY A 352 24.27 11.98 -8.68
C GLY A 352 25.49 11.46 -7.93
N ILE A 353 25.87 12.15 -6.87
CA ILE A 353 27.06 11.85 -6.08
C ILE A 353 26.76 11.78 -4.59
N THR A 354 27.62 11.10 -3.85
CA THR A 354 27.67 11.15 -2.38
C THR A 354 29.08 11.42 -1.94
N GLY A 355 29.25 12.10 -0.80
CA GLY A 355 30.56 12.46 -0.26
C GLY A 355 30.41 13.31 1.00
N GLU A 356 31.55 13.67 1.59
CA GLU A 356 31.63 14.57 2.74
C GLU A 356 31.47 16.03 2.27
N LEU A 357 30.22 16.45 2.01
CA LEU A 357 29.84 17.78 1.56
C LEU A 357 28.75 18.32 2.49
N GLU A 358 28.78 19.60 2.80
CA GLU A 358 27.87 20.27 3.77
C GLU A 358 26.61 20.84 3.12
N GLY A 359 26.55 20.89 1.76
CA GLY A 359 25.36 21.30 1.01
C GLY A 359 25.20 22.80 0.73
N ASN A 360 25.98 23.62 1.37
CA ASN A 360 26.06 25.08 1.11
C ASN A 360 27.31 25.47 0.29
N GLU A 361 28.07 24.48 -0.13
CA GLU A 361 29.31 24.63 -0.86
C GLU A 361 29.08 25.02 -2.33
N ARG A 362 30.00 25.77 -2.87
CA ARG A 362 30.05 26.06 -4.31
C ARG A 362 31.09 25.16 -4.96
N ILE A 363 30.75 24.62 -6.11
CA ILE A 363 31.63 23.74 -6.87
C ILE A 363 31.99 24.31 -8.23
N ALA A 364 33.16 24.01 -8.74
CA ALA A 364 33.53 24.36 -10.10
C ALA A 364 32.67 23.59 -11.11
N THR A 365 31.96 24.31 -11.98
CA THR A 365 31.10 23.76 -13.04
C THR A 365 31.68 23.93 -14.44
N ARG A 366 32.61 24.91 -14.63
CA ARG A 366 33.39 25.12 -15.85
C ARG A 366 34.86 25.42 -15.50
N GLY A 367 35.75 25.24 -16.47
CA GLY A 367 37.19 25.37 -16.24
C GLY A 367 37.83 24.25 -15.46
N VAL A 368 37.09 23.17 -15.24
CA VAL A 368 37.46 22.02 -14.41
C VAL A 368 38.73 21.30 -14.93
N ALA A 369 38.92 21.25 -16.26
CA ALA A 369 40.10 20.65 -16.87
C ALA A 369 41.38 21.45 -16.54
N ALA A 370 41.28 22.80 -16.51
CA ALA A 370 42.40 23.64 -16.11
C ALA A 370 42.77 23.46 -14.62
N LEU A 371 41.75 23.38 -13.74
CA LEU A 371 41.94 23.06 -12.34
C LEU A 371 42.62 21.69 -12.16
N LYS A 372 42.22 20.69 -12.93
CA LYS A 372 42.84 19.38 -12.91
C LYS A 372 44.32 19.41 -13.29
N SER A 373 44.68 20.17 -14.33
CA SER A 373 46.06 20.28 -14.77
C SER A 373 46.95 20.94 -13.70
N ILE A 374 46.44 21.98 -13.01
CA ILE A 374 47.17 22.64 -11.92
C ILE A 374 47.29 21.69 -10.71
N TRP A 375 46.22 20.96 -10.40
CA TRP A 375 46.25 20.00 -9.29
C TRP A 375 47.29 18.88 -9.50
N LEU A 376 47.37 18.34 -10.72
CA LEU A 376 48.35 17.31 -11.05
C LEU A 376 49.78 17.87 -11.16
N GLY A 377 49.97 19.11 -11.70
CA GLY A 377 51.28 19.73 -11.83
C GLY A 377 51.87 20.23 -10.50
N GLY A 378 51.03 20.52 -9.50
CA GLY A 378 51.44 20.84 -8.15
C GLY A 378 51.92 19.63 -7.33
N ALA A 379 51.52 18.43 -7.70
CA ALA A 379 51.94 17.19 -7.04
C ALA A 379 53.34 16.72 -7.48
N GLU A 380 53.82 17.12 -8.69
CA GLU A 380 55.18 16.76 -9.18
C GLU A 380 56.29 17.71 -8.68
N GLY A 381 55.92 18.82 -8.02
CA GLY A 381 56.90 19.81 -7.48
C GLY A 381 57.21 19.69 -5.98
N ALA A 382 56.69 18.66 -5.30
CA ALA A 382 56.83 18.44 -3.87
C ALA A 382 57.65 17.16 -3.49
N GLU A 383 58.51 16.68 -4.40
CA GLU A 383 59.54 15.69 -4.07
C GLU A 383 60.92 16.35 -3.83
#